data_13ab11a2ba0b75eeb92925c3969001bc
#
_entry.id   13ab11a2ba0b75eeb92925c3969001bc
#
_cell.length_a   1.000
_cell.length_b   1.000
_cell.length_c   1.000
_cell.angle_alpha   90.00
_cell.angle_beta   90.00
_cell.angle_gamma   90.00
#
_symmetry.space_group_name_H-M   'P 1'
#
loop_
_entity.id
_entity.type
_entity.pdbx_description
1 polymer ?
#
loop_
_entity_poly.entity_id
_entity_poly.type
_entity_poly.pdbx_seq_one_letter_code
_entity_poly.pdbx_strand_id
1 'polypeptide(L)'
;MDTFTPHHTFAPRLPPEDLVGKQGVCARQFRSVVTELCTALRSALDDERVTAEDSLRRAAEILREIGGSETTAKEPVRGGLSPWQVRKVASYIDANLERSIKNEDLATLVRLNGSHFGRAFRNSFGEPPHEYVIRRRVERAQGLMLSTEASLSDIALDCGLADQSHLTRLFRRIVGESPRAWRRARLSAPGEIQ
;
A
#
# COMPACT_ATOMS: atom_id res chain seq x y z
N MET A 1 -47.79 -2.35 15.13
CA MET A 1 -46.97 -3.55 15.46
C MET A 1 -45.90 -3.63 14.39
N ASP A 2 -44.85 -2.83 14.57
CA ASP A 2 -43.75 -2.73 13.61
C ASP A 2 -42.65 -3.66 14.06
N THR A 3 -42.40 -4.71 13.28
CA THR A 3 -41.32 -5.65 13.50
C THR A 3 -40.04 -5.08 12.96
N PHE A 4 -39.21 -4.53 13.86
CA PHE A 4 -37.87 -4.05 13.58
C PHE A 4 -36.94 -5.25 13.31
N THR A 5 -36.47 -5.38 12.09
CA THR A 5 -35.48 -6.40 11.69
C THR A 5 -34.09 -5.95 12.13
N PRO A 6 -33.31 -6.75 12.88
CA PRO A 6 -32.02 -6.34 13.37
C PRO A 6 -30.97 -6.34 12.25
N HIS A 7 -30.17 -5.30 12.28
CA HIS A 7 -29.05 -4.99 11.42
C HIS A 7 -28.04 -6.14 11.29
N HIS A 8 -27.65 -6.38 10.05
CA HIS A 8 -26.47 -7.18 9.71
C HIS A 8 -25.25 -6.62 10.45
N THR A 9 -24.79 -7.31 11.48
CA THR A 9 -23.54 -7.04 12.15
C THR A 9 -22.41 -7.39 11.19
N PHE A 10 -21.81 -6.36 10.59
CA PHE A 10 -20.59 -6.48 9.81
C PHE A 10 -19.44 -6.78 10.79
N ALA A 11 -19.15 -8.05 10.99
CA ALA A 11 -17.95 -8.45 11.72
C ALA A 11 -16.72 -7.96 10.96
N PRO A 12 -15.76 -7.28 11.61
CA PRO A 12 -14.51 -6.91 10.97
C PRO A 12 -13.78 -8.20 10.58
N ARG A 13 -13.66 -8.45 9.27
CA ARG A 13 -12.78 -9.50 8.75
C ARG A 13 -11.36 -9.10 9.13
N LEU A 14 -10.81 -9.76 10.12
CA LEU A 14 -9.37 -9.74 10.36
C LEU A 14 -8.65 -10.12 9.06
N PRO A 15 -7.59 -9.40 8.68
CA PRO A 15 -6.79 -9.79 7.54
C PRO A 15 -6.30 -11.23 7.77
N PRO A 16 -6.27 -12.08 6.74
CA PRO A 16 -5.79 -13.45 6.88
C PRO A 16 -4.37 -13.43 7.47
N GLU A 17 -4.13 -14.29 8.45
CA GLU A 17 -2.86 -14.41 9.20
C GLU A 17 -1.63 -14.60 8.29
N ASP A 18 -1.83 -15.00 7.05
CA ASP A 18 -0.81 -15.15 6.01
C ASP A 18 -0.06 -13.85 5.63
N LEU A 19 -0.59 -12.66 5.98
CA LEU A 19 0.07 -11.38 5.68
C LEU A 19 1.15 -11.02 6.70
N VAL A 20 1.07 -11.51 7.93
CA VAL A 20 2.05 -11.21 8.99
C VAL A 20 3.38 -11.93 8.71
N GLY A 21 3.34 -13.14 8.15
CA GLY A 21 4.53 -13.92 7.77
C GLY A 21 5.32 -13.30 6.61
N LYS A 22 4.65 -12.67 5.64
CA LYS A 22 5.29 -12.10 4.44
C LYS A 22 6.00 -10.78 4.70
N GLN A 23 5.54 -9.97 5.65
CA GLN A 23 6.21 -8.70 6.02
C GLN A 23 7.57 -8.95 6.70
N GLY A 24 7.71 -10.02 7.47
CA GLY A 24 8.98 -10.37 8.12
C GLY A 24 10.08 -10.81 7.15
N VAL A 25 9.71 -11.52 6.09
CA VAL A 25 10.64 -11.97 5.04
C VAL A 25 11.10 -10.78 4.19
N CYS A 26 10.18 -9.92 3.77
CA CYS A 26 10.49 -8.73 2.97
C CYS A 26 11.41 -7.75 3.73
N ALA A 27 11.19 -7.54 5.03
CA ALA A 27 12.02 -6.66 5.85
C ALA A 27 13.46 -7.19 6.02
N ARG A 28 13.66 -8.51 6.14
CA ARG A 28 15.01 -9.11 6.21
C ARG A 28 15.75 -8.98 4.88
N GLN A 29 15.07 -9.27 3.78
CA GLN A 29 15.64 -9.16 2.44
C GLN A 29 15.99 -7.72 2.10
N PHE A 30 15.12 -6.76 2.42
CA PHE A 30 15.41 -5.33 2.25
C PHE A 30 16.64 -4.89 3.05
N ARG A 31 16.76 -5.34 4.30
CA ARG A 31 17.95 -5.07 5.13
C ARG A 31 19.22 -5.65 4.52
N SER A 32 19.14 -6.85 3.95
CA SER A 32 20.28 -7.50 3.26
C SER A 32 20.72 -6.68 2.05
N VAL A 33 19.79 -6.21 1.21
CA VAL A 33 20.10 -5.34 0.07
C VAL A 33 20.77 -4.05 0.51
N VAL A 34 20.24 -3.39 1.54
CA VAL A 34 20.84 -2.16 2.09
C VAL A 34 22.28 -2.41 2.60
N THR A 35 22.50 -3.53 3.27
CA THR A 35 23.83 -3.89 3.76
C THR A 35 24.81 -4.10 2.60
N GLU A 36 24.44 -4.83 1.55
CA GLU A 36 25.29 -5.05 0.37
C GLU A 36 25.60 -3.75 -0.37
N LEU A 37 24.61 -2.86 -0.52
CA LEU A 37 24.81 -1.55 -1.12
C LEU A 37 25.75 -0.66 -0.28
N CYS A 38 25.61 -0.66 1.04
CA CYS A 38 26.51 0.08 1.92
C CYS A 38 27.95 -0.48 1.86
N THR A 39 28.10 -1.80 1.75
CA THR A 39 29.41 -2.45 1.59
C THR A 39 30.03 -2.07 0.25
N ALA A 40 29.25 -2.12 -0.83
CA ALA A 40 29.72 -1.72 -2.16
C ALA A 40 30.20 -0.26 -2.20
N LEU A 41 29.45 0.64 -1.54
CA LEU A 41 29.83 2.06 -1.46
C LEU A 41 31.14 2.25 -0.67
N ARG A 42 31.33 1.54 0.45
CA ARG A 42 32.60 1.61 1.22
C ARG A 42 33.76 1.10 0.39
N SER A 43 33.63 -0.10 -0.21
CA SER A 43 34.70 -0.67 -1.03
C SER A 43 35.01 0.19 -2.27
N ALA A 44 34.01 0.88 -2.83
CA ALA A 44 34.25 1.83 -3.92
C ALA A 44 35.00 3.09 -3.47
N LEU A 45 34.80 3.53 -2.24
CA LEU A 45 35.55 4.65 -1.64
C LEU A 45 37.00 4.27 -1.27
N ASP A 46 37.22 3.00 -0.92
CA ASP A 46 38.53 2.45 -0.55
C ASP A 46 39.31 1.91 -1.78
N ASP A 47 38.86 2.21 -3.00
CA ASP A 47 39.43 1.77 -4.31
C ASP A 47 39.46 0.25 -4.52
N GLU A 48 38.68 -0.51 -3.77
CA GLU A 48 38.51 -1.97 -3.90
C GLU A 48 37.41 -2.31 -4.93
N ARG A 49 37.67 -2.07 -6.21
CA ARG A 49 36.71 -2.24 -7.29
C ARG A 49 36.10 -3.64 -7.37
N VAL A 50 36.89 -4.68 -7.18
CA VAL A 50 36.44 -6.09 -7.27
C VAL A 50 35.40 -6.39 -6.18
N THR A 51 35.65 -5.95 -4.95
CA THR A 51 34.74 -6.15 -3.82
C THR A 51 33.44 -5.34 -3.99
N ALA A 52 33.54 -4.13 -4.56
CA ALA A 52 32.38 -3.30 -4.86
C ALA A 52 31.50 -3.94 -5.94
N GLU A 53 32.08 -4.46 -7.02
CA GLU A 53 31.36 -5.14 -8.10
C GLU A 53 30.67 -6.43 -7.61
N ASP A 54 31.32 -7.22 -6.75
CA ASP A 54 30.72 -8.43 -6.18
C ASP A 54 29.58 -8.12 -5.22
N SER A 55 29.69 -7.06 -4.42
CA SER A 55 28.61 -6.60 -3.54
C SER A 55 27.41 -6.07 -4.32
N LEU A 56 27.64 -5.34 -5.41
CA LEU A 56 26.58 -4.88 -6.31
C LEU A 56 25.89 -6.05 -7.03
N ARG A 57 26.67 -7.07 -7.44
CA ARG A 57 26.12 -8.28 -8.07
C ARG A 57 25.23 -9.03 -7.10
N ARG A 58 25.64 -9.24 -5.84
CA ARG A 58 24.83 -9.87 -4.79
C ARG A 58 23.57 -9.09 -4.49
N ALA A 59 23.66 -7.76 -4.37
CA ALA A 59 22.48 -6.92 -4.19
C ALA A 59 21.49 -7.06 -5.35
N ALA A 60 21.99 -7.11 -6.60
CA ALA A 60 21.16 -7.31 -7.79
C ALA A 60 20.51 -8.70 -7.85
N GLU A 61 21.20 -9.75 -7.37
CA GLU A 61 20.63 -11.10 -7.25
C GLU A 61 19.53 -11.15 -6.20
N ILE A 62 19.74 -10.58 -5.02
CA ILE A 62 18.73 -10.50 -3.97
C ILE A 62 17.50 -9.71 -4.46
N LEU A 63 17.72 -8.59 -5.15
CA LEU A 63 16.61 -7.81 -5.75
C LEU A 63 15.86 -8.60 -6.82
N ARG A 64 16.56 -9.43 -7.60
CA ARG A 64 15.95 -10.29 -8.60
C ARG A 64 15.15 -11.43 -7.97
N GLU A 65 15.63 -12.00 -6.87
CA GLU A 65 14.92 -12.99 -6.07
C GLU A 65 13.68 -12.39 -5.39
N ILE A 66 13.79 -11.17 -4.83
CA ILE A 66 12.65 -10.42 -4.27
C ILE A 66 11.66 -10.08 -5.40
N GLY A 67 12.13 -9.55 -6.52
CA GLY A 67 11.31 -9.25 -7.70
C GLY A 67 10.79 -10.49 -8.41
N GLY A 68 11.53 -11.59 -8.39
CA GLY A 68 11.11 -12.89 -8.92
C GLY A 68 10.16 -13.65 -8.00
N SER A 69 10.23 -13.43 -6.69
CA SER A 69 9.31 -14.03 -5.72
C SER A 69 7.92 -13.38 -5.77
N GLU A 70 7.80 -12.15 -6.30
CA GLU A 70 6.51 -11.55 -6.65
C GLU A 70 5.94 -12.08 -7.98
N THR A 71 6.70 -12.89 -8.70
CA THR A 71 6.23 -13.59 -9.92
C THR A 71 5.83 -15.04 -9.64
N THR A 72 5.29 -15.37 -8.48
CA THR A 72 4.19 -16.32 -8.47
C THR A 72 3.03 -15.56 -9.11
N ALA A 73 2.98 -15.59 -10.42
CA ALA A 73 1.82 -15.24 -11.20
C ALA A 73 0.67 -16.06 -10.59
N LYS A 74 -0.08 -15.43 -9.68
CA LYS A 74 -1.41 -15.88 -9.34
C LYS A 74 -2.05 -16.02 -10.70
N GLU A 75 -2.44 -17.23 -11.08
CA GLU A 75 -3.03 -17.51 -12.40
C GLU A 75 -3.97 -16.35 -12.74
N PRO A 76 -3.91 -15.79 -13.97
CA PRO A 76 -4.71 -14.61 -14.30
C PRO A 76 -6.15 -14.95 -13.93
N VAL A 77 -6.68 -14.25 -12.93
CA VAL A 77 -8.06 -14.46 -12.47
C VAL A 77 -8.93 -14.31 -13.72
N ARG A 78 -9.65 -15.37 -14.09
CA ARG A 78 -10.49 -15.36 -15.30
C ARG A 78 -11.36 -14.11 -15.28
N GLY A 79 -11.19 -13.22 -16.29
CA GLY A 79 -11.86 -11.94 -16.36
C GLY A 79 -11.23 -10.82 -15.51
N GLY A 80 -10.02 -11.02 -14.95
CA GLY A 80 -9.25 -9.99 -14.24
C GLY A 80 -8.29 -9.22 -15.14
N LEU A 81 -7.55 -8.28 -14.55
CA LEU A 81 -6.43 -7.57 -15.17
C LEU A 81 -5.22 -8.49 -15.27
N SER A 82 -4.43 -8.34 -16.33
CA SER A 82 -3.14 -9.03 -16.42
C SER A 82 -2.13 -8.48 -15.39
N PRO A 83 -1.07 -9.23 -15.05
CA PRO A 83 -0.10 -8.79 -14.02
C PRO A 83 0.53 -7.42 -14.31
N TRP A 84 0.83 -7.10 -15.56
CA TRP A 84 1.37 -5.78 -15.93
C TRP A 84 0.33 -4.66 -15.79
N GLN A 85 -0.96 -4.94 -16.08
CA GLN A 85 -2.06 -3.99 -15.89
C GLN A 85 -2.28 -3.71 -14.41
N VAL A 86 -2.26 -4.74 -13.55
CA VAL A 86 -2.36 -4.62 -12.10
C VAL A 86 -1.26 -3.70 -11.57
N ARG A 87 0.01 -3.98 -11.91
CA ARG A 87 1.15 -3.12 -11.48
C ARG A 87 1.01 -1.69 -11.97
N LYS A 88 0.68 -1.51 -13.25
CA LYS A 88 0.56 -0.19 -13.87
C LYS A 88 -0.54 0.66 -13.23
N VAL A 89 -1.70 0.06 -12.97
CA VAL A 89 -2.83 0.74 -12.31
C VAL A 89 -2.50 1.07 -10.86
N ALA A 90 -1.94 0.13 -10.09
CA ALA A 90 -1.57 0.36 -8.70
C ALA A 90 -0.53 1.50 -8.58
N SER A 91 0.54 1.45 -9.37
CA SER A 91 1.57 2.52 -9.37
C SER A 91 1.00 3.87 -9.78
N TYR A 92 0.10 3.93 -10.76
CA TYR A 92 -0.55 5.18 -11.15
C TYR A 92 -1.42 5.74 -10.02
N ILE A 93 -2.21 4.90 -9.35
CA ILE A 93 -3.05 5.31 -8.22
C ILE A 93 -2.17 5.87 -7.11
N ASP A 94 -1.11 5.15 -6.70
CA ASP A 94 -0.22 5.55 -5.62
C ASP A 94 0.51 6.87 -5.91
N ALA A 95 0.88 7.11 -7.16
CA ALA A 95 1.53 8.33 -7.59
C ALA A 95 0.59 9.53 -7.73
N ASN A 96 -0.74 9.35 -7.67
CA ASN A 96 -1.72 10.41 -7.92
C ASN A 96 -2.81 10.52 -6.85
N LEU A 97 -2.56 10.01 -5.62
CA LEU A 97 -3.57 9.97 -4.55
C LEU A 97 -4.09 11.34 -4.16
N GLU A 98 -3.27 12.40 -4.30
CA GLU A 98 -3.63 13.78 -4.00
C GLU A 98 -4.63 14.38 -5.01
N ARG A 99 -4.78 13.76 -6.19
CA ARG A 99 -5.62 14.27 -7.30
C ARG A 99 -6.90 13.48 -7.45
N SER A 100 -7.82 14.03 -8.25
CA SER A 100 -8.99 13.26 -8.69
C SER A 100 -8.57 12.16 -9.65
N ILE A 101 -8.88 10.91 -9.30
CA ILE A 101 -8.61 9.73 -10.14
C ILE A 101 -9.95 9.24 -10.68
N LYS A 102 -10.12 9.30 -12.00
CA LYS A 102 -11.33 8.83 -12.69
C LYS A 102 -11.14 7.40 -13.19
N ASN A 103 -12.21 6.63 -13.20
CA ASN A 103 -12.20 5.26 -13.72
C ASN A 103 -11.82 5.20 -15.21
N GLU A 104 -12.23 6.24 -15.97
CA GLU A 104 -11.94 6.37 -17.40
C GLU A 104 -10.43 6.52 -17.65
N ASP A 105 -9.73 7.27 -16.80
CA ASP A 105 -8.28 7.47 -16.88
C ASP A 105 -7.55 6.13 -16.64
N LEU A 106 -7.98 5.39 -15.61
CA LEU A 106 -7.43 4.07 -15.29
C LEU A 106 -7.71 3.05 -16.39
N ALA A 107 -8.90 3.06 -16.96
CA ALA A 107 -9.29 2.18 -18.05
C ALA A 107 -8.43 2.45 -19.31
N THR A 108 -8.27 3.72 -19.67
CA THR A 108 -7.44 4.17 -20.79
C THR A 108 -5.98 3.77 -20.59
N LEU A 109 -5.45 3.91 -19.38
CA LEU A 109 -4.07 3.55 -19.01
C LEU A 109 -3.75 2.09 -19.35
N VAL A 110 -4.74 1.20 -19.25
CA VAL A 110 -4.59 -0.26 -19.52
C VAL A 110 -5.30 -0.71 -20.77
N ARG A 111 -5.75 0.21 -21.62
CA ARG A 111 -6.41 -0.03 -22.91
C ARG A 111 -7.68 -0.88 -22.80
N LEU A 112 -8.50 -0.62 -21.78
CA LEU A 112 -9.81 -1.24 -21.58
C LEU A 112 -10.91 -0.20 -21.68
N ASN A 113 -12.14 -0.62 -22.02
CA ASN A 113 -13.30 0.23 -21.83
C ASN A 113 -13.73 0.27 -20.37
N GLY A 114 -14.41 1.34 -19.93
CA GLY A 114 -14.74 1.56 -18.52
C GLY A 114 -15.55 0.44 -17.86
N SER A 115 -16.53 -0.12 -18.59
CA SER A 115 -17.37 -1.21 -18.06
C SER A 115 -16.60 -2.52 -17.88
N HIS A 116 -15.71 -2.84 -18.79
CA HIS A 116 -14.83 -4.00 -18.69
C HIS A 116 -13.77 -3.79 -17.61
N PHE A 117 -13.17 -2.58 -17.54
CA PHE A 117 -12.17 -2.22 -16.55
C PHE A 117 -12.70 -2.39 -15.12
N GLY A 118 -13.86 -1.85 -14.80
CA GLY A 118 -14.42 -1.93 -13.44
C GLY A 118 -14.61 -3.38 -12.96
N ARG A 119 -15.07 -4.28 -13.83
CA ARG A 119 -15.21 -5.72 -13.53
C ARG A 119 -13.85 -6.40 -13.37
N ALA A 120 -12.94 -6.17 -14.32
CA ALA A 120 -11.60 -6.76 -14.29
C ALA A 120 -10.79 -6.26 -13.07
N PHE A 121 -10.91 -4.98 -12.72
CA PHE A 121 -10.30 -4.42 -11.53
C PHE A 121 -10.81 -5.11 -10.26
N ARG A 122 -12.14 -5.21 -10.10
CA ARG A 122 -12.74 -5.86 -8.94
C ARG A 122 -12.32 -7.34 -8.82
N ASN A 123 -12.21 -8.04 -9.95
CA ASN A 123 -11.73 -9.42 -9.95
C ASN A 123 -10.26 -9.53 -9.50
N SER A 124 -9.42 -8.55 -9.85
CA SER A 124 -7.99 -8.58 -9.53
C SER A 124 -7.67 -8.04 -8.13
N PHE A 125 -8.35 -6.97 -7.69
CA PHE A 125 -8.09 -6.28 -6.42
C PHE A 125 -9.06 -6.68 -5.30
N GLY A 126 -10.16 -7.37 -5.62
CA GLY A 126 -11.19 -7.79 -4.67
C GLY A 126 -12.22 -6.68 -4.34
N GLU A 127 -12.00 -5.46 -4.78
CA GLU A 127 -12.82 -4.28 -4.51
C GLU A 127 -12.94 -3.37 -5.73
N PRO A 128 -13.97 -2.51 -5.82
CA PRO A 128 -14.09 -1.53 -6.91
C PRO A 128 -12.96 -0.49 -6.90
N PRO A 129 -12.61 0.14 -8.06
CA PRO A 129 -11.53 1.13 -8.14
C PRO A 129 -11.66 2.27 -7.14
N HIS A 130 -12.86 2.82 -6.97
CA HIS A 130 -13.11 3.93 -6.05
C HIS A 130 -12.83 3.55 -4.58
N GLU A 131 -13.26 2.36 -4.13
CA GLU A 131 -13.01 1.87 -2.77
C GLU A 131 -11.51 1.63 -2.54
N TYR A 132 -10.83 1.07 -3.54
CA TYR A 132 -9.37 0.90 -3.51
C TYR A 132 -8.65 2.24 -3.34
N VAL A 133 -8.99 3.26 -4.15
CA VAL A 133 -8.39 4.60 -4.04
C VAL A 133 -8.64 5.20 -2.64
N ILE A 134 -9.87 5.10 -2.12
CA ILE A 134 -10.20 5.58 -0.78
C ILE A 134 -9.34 4.88 0.28
N ARG A 135 -9.20 3.57 0.21
CA ARG A 135 -8.37 2.80 1.15
C ARG A 135 -6.91 3.25 1.09
N ARG A 136 -6.33 3.39 -0.12
CA ARG A 136 -4.95 3.89 -0.31
C ARG A 136 -4.76 5.30 0.26
N ARG A 137 -5.75 6.20 0.12
CA ARG A 137 -5.72 7.53 0.74
C ARG A 137 -5.70 7.48 2.25
N VAL A 138 -6.49 6.60 2.85
CA VAL A 138 -6.49 6.40 4.31
C VAL A 138 -5.16 5.81 4.78
N GLU A 139 -4.59 4.84 4.07
CA GLU A 139 -3.26 4.27 4.36
C GLU A 139 -2.16 5.34 4.28
N ARG A 140 -2.18 6.21 3.25
CA ARG A 140 -1.27 7.36 3.14
C ARG A 140 -1.45 8.32 4.32
N ALA A 141 -2.70 8.62 4.71
CA ALA A 141 -2.96 9.47 5.87
C ALA A 141 -2.41 8.87 7.17
N GLN A 142 -2.51 7.57 7.37
CA GLN A 142 -1.88 6.87 8.50
C GLN A 142 -0.35 7.06 8.49
N GLY A 143 0.29 6.90 7.34
CA GLY A 143 1.73 7.16 7.19
C GLY A 143 2.11 8.59 7.56
N LEU A 144 1.41 9.59 7.02
CA LEU A 144 1.66 11.01 7.30
C LEU A 144 1.42 11.36 8.78
N MET A 145 0.40 10.78 9.41
CA MET A 145 0.14 10.97 10.84
C MET A 145 1.27 10.47 11.74
N LEU A 146 2.01 9.46 11.33
CA LEU A 146 3.14 8.90 12.11
C LEU A 146 4.48 9.57 11.78
N SER A 147 4.64 10.07 10.57
CA SER A 147 5.91 10.62 10.08
C SER A 147 6.01 12.14 10.13
N THR A 148 4.90 12.84 10.40
CA THR A 148 4.86 14.32 10.40
C THR A 148 4.04 14.88 11.56
N GLU A 149 4.26 16.14 11.89
CA GLU A 149 3.44 16.92 12.84
C GLU A 149 2.29 17.69 12.15
N ALA A 150 2.03 17.40 10.88
CA ALA A 150 0.99 18.06 10.09
C ALA A 150 -0.39 17.93 10.72
N SER A 151 -1.23 18.93 10.53
CA SER A 151 -2.61 18.90 11.01
C SER A 151 -3.43 17.86 10.24
N LEU A 152 -4.51 17.37 10.84
CA LEU A 152 -5.41 16.44 10.15
C LEU A 152 -6.10 17.08 8.93
N SER A 153 -6.20 18.41 8.90
CA SER A 153 -6.72 19.15 7.76
C SER A 153 -5.73 19.11 6.59
N ASP A 154 -4.46 19.39 6.84
CA ASP A 154 -3.41 19.34 5.82
C ASP A 154 -3.23 17.92 5.30
N ILE A 155 -3.17 16.93 6.20
CA ILE A 155 -3.09 15.51 5.83
C ILE A 155 -4.28 15.09 4.94
N ALA A 156 -5.49 15.60 5.22
CA ALA A 156 -6.65 15.31 4.39
C ALA A 156 -6.45 15.81 2.96
N LEU A 157 -6.00 17.06 2.80
CA LEU A 157 -5.73 17.67 1.49
C LEU A 157 -4.60 16.94 0.76
N ASP A 158 -3.49 16.64 1.43
CA ASP A 158 -2.35 15.90 0.88
C ASP A 158 -2.71 14.49 0.40
N CYS A 159 -3.76 13.91 1.00
CA CYS A 159 -4.31 12.62 0.58
C CYS A 159 -5.43 12.74 -0.46
N GLY A 160 -5.71 13.94 -1.00
CA GLY A 160 -6.74 14.16 -2.00
C GLY A 160 -8.17 14.02 -1.47
N LEU A 161 -8.36 14.26 -0.17
CA LEU A 161 -9.66 14.32 0.47
C LEU A 161 -10.13 15.78 0.58
N ALA A 162 -11.44 16.01 0.58
CA ALA A 162 -11.98 17.36 0.54
C ALA A 162 -11.64 18.19 1.78
N ASP A 163 -11.69 17.56 2.95
CA ASP A 163 -11.47 18.20 4.25
C ASP A 163 -11.23 17.17 5.36
N GLN A 164 -10.93 17.66 6.57
CA GLN A 164 -10.73 16.83 7.76
C GLN A 164 -11.97 15.99 8.13
N SER A 165 -13.17 16.51 7.89
CA SER A 165 -14.43 15.80 8.22
C SER A 165 -14.61 14.60 7.30
N HIS A 166 -14.26 14.76 6.02
CA HIS A 166 -14.23 13.70 5.03
C HIS A 166 -13.20 12.62 5.41
N LEU A 167 -11.97 13.02 5.75
CA LEU A 167 -10.96 12.11 6.28
C LEU A 167 -11.49 11.34 7.50
N THR A 168 -12.05 12.04 8.50
CA THR A 168 -12.53 11.42 9.74
C THR A 168 -13.60 10.38 9.49
N ARG A 169 -14.54 10.67 8.58
CA ARG A 169 -15.63 9.73 8.22
C ARG A 169 -15.10 8.48 7.53
N LEU A 170 -14.21 8.64 6.54
CA LEU A 170 -13.61 7.53 5.81
C LEU A 170 -12.68 6.69 6.71
N PHE A 171 -11.90 7.35 7.52
CA PHE A 171 -10.98 6.71 8.46
C PHE A 171 -11.72 5.83 9.47
N ARG A 172 -12.81 6.34 10.08
CA ARG A 172 -13.66 5.53 10.97
C ARG A 172 -14.28 4.34 10.26
N ARG A 173 -14.72 4.52 9.02
CA ARG A 173 -15.31 3.43 8.22
C ARG A 173 -14.29 2.31 7.94
N ILE A 174 -13.03 2.64 7.69
CA ILE A 174 -12.02 1.69 7.26
C ILE A 174 -11.21 1.15 8.44
N VAL A 175 -10.83 2.01 9.39
CA VAL A 175 -9.92 1.67 10.50
C VAL A 175 -10.70 1.34 11.79
N GLY A 176 -11.96 1.78 11.91
CA GLY A 176 -12.82 1.53 13.06
C GLY A 176 -12.75 2.59 14.15
N GLU A 177 -11.75 3.49 14.13
CA GLU A 177 -11.57 4.55 15.13
C GLU A 177 -11.31 5.91 14.47
N SER A 178 -11.32 7.00 15.27
CA SER A 178 -11.04 8.33 14.72
C SER A 178 -9.55 8.54 14.45
N PRO A 179 -9.18 9.35 13.43
CA PRO A 179 -7.77 9.68 13.13
C PRO A 179 -7.00 10.18 14.36
N ARG A 180 -7.64 11.06 15.16
CA ARG A 180 -7.02 11.63 16.36
C ARG A 180 -6.75 10.58 17.45
N ALA A 181 -7.70 9.68 17.70
CA ALA A 181 -7.53 8.60 18.65
C ALA A 181 -6.44 7.63 18.17
N TRP A 182 -6.49 7.25 16.91
CA TRP A 182 -5.52 6.38 16.27
C TRP A 182 -4.08 6.92 16.34
N ARG A 183 -3.89 8.22 15.99
CA ARG A 183 -2.60 8.90 16.06
C ARG A 183 -2.07 8.95 17.50
N ARG A 184 -2.90 9.35 18.45
CA ARG A 184 -2.52 9.43 19.87
C ARG A 184 -2.07 8.08 20.42
N ALA A 185 -2.85 7.03 20.18
CA ALA A 185 -2.53 5.68 20.67
C ALA A 185 -1.18 5.16 20.19
N ARG A 186 -0.75 5.57 18.98
CA ARG A 186 0.51 5.10 18.36
C ARG A 186 1.71 6.00 18.64
N LEU A 187 1.49 7.29 18.91
CA LEU A 187 2.56 8.21 19.30
C LEU A 187 2.77 8.24 20.83
N SER A 188 1.75 7.84 21.63
CA SER A 188 1.83 7.76 23.08
C SER A 188 2.31 6.40 23.60
N ALA A 189 2.78 5.49 22.74
CA ALA A 189 3.44 4.26 23.12
C ALA A 189 4.98 4.41 23.02
N PRO A 190 5.66 5.09 23.97
CA PRO A 190 7.09 4.92 24.15
C PRO A 190 7.28 3.62 24.94
N GLY A 191 8.19 2.76 24.47
CA GLY A 191 8.51 1.47 25.03
C GLY A 191 8.53 1.38 26.55
N GLU A 192 7.60 0.64 27.11
CA GLU A 192 7.85 -0.10 28.33
C GLU A 192 8.49 -1.43 27.95
N ILE A 193 9.82 -1.39 27.78
CA ILE A 193 10.65 -2.56 28.00
C ILE A 193 11.15 -2.43 29.43
N GLN A 194 10.49 -3.09 30.36
CA GLN A 194 11.08 -3.55 31.60
C GLN A 194 11.53 -4.99 31.42
#